data_7310baf41f6cc7a61883d44b9efd9000
#
_entry.id   7310baf41f6cc7a61883d44b9efd9000
#
_cell.length_a   1.000
_cell.length_b   1.000
_cell.length_c   1.000
_cell.angle_alpha   90.00
_cell.angle_beta   90.00
_cell.angle_gamma   90.00
#
_symmetry.space_group_name_H-M   'P 1'
#
loop_
_entity.id
_entity.type
_entity.pdbx_description
1 polymer ?
#
loop_
_entity_poly.entity_id
_entity_poly.type
_entity_poly.pdbx_seq_one_letter_code
_entity_poly.pdbx_strand_id
1 'polypeptide(L)'
;TGGAGGTVYIVTSLADDGSEGTFRWAINQKGTRTIVFAVDGIIELQKPLRVNNGDLTIAGQTAPGDGICLKNYTFSIQADNVIVRFIRSRMGVDIKQKGDDAMNGIKNHQNIIIDHCSMSWSTDECATFYNNRNFTLQWCIISESLANSIHEKGAHGYGGIWGGQTATFHHNLLAHHTNRTPRLCGSRYTGKPEEEKVDLFNNVIYNYGSDGAYAGEGGSYNFINNYYKPGPFSATKGSFKRLFTAYADDGTNKNEAGVHGIFYFNGNYMDPTCSKLTDKQKEALYKVNRDNAYGLVIKNDFAPEKKLLSSKAFNIAERTSLQSAKKAYKDVLEYAGASYRRDIIDKRIVEETRKGNYTYEGSHGSTNGMIDQPSDVGGWPEYKSEVTLVDTDGDGMPDEWEKKNNLDPNDPADGTKYSLSPEYTNLEVYMNNLVNHLFPTKK
;
A
#
# COMPACT_ATOMS: atom_id res chain seq x y z
N THR A 1 5.15 5.26 18.03
CA THR A 1 4.98 4.14 17.11
C THR A 1 6.33 3.72 16.57
N GLY A 2 6.54 2.41 16.32
CA GLY A 2 7.81 1.89 15.83
C GLY A 2 8.82 1.55 16.93
N GLY A 3 10.07 1.31 16.51
CA GLY A 3 11.16 0.78 17.33
C GLY A 3 12.20 1.80 17.78
N ALA A 4 11.88 3.09 17.76
CA ALA A 4 12.82 4.14 18.14
C ALA A 4 13.43 3.92 19.53
N GLY A 5 14.75 4.09 19.63
CA GLY A 5 15.51 3.93 20.87
C GLY A 5 15.65 2.49 21.38
N GLY A 6 15.18 1.51 20.60
CA GLY A 6 15.30 0.08 20.92
C GLY A 6 16.55 -0.58 20.32
N THR A 7 16.63 -1.91 20.48
CA THR A 7 17.72 -2.72 19.92
C THR A 7 17.72 -2.67 18.39
N VAL A 8 18.90 -2.55 17.80
CA VAL A 8 19.09 -2.64 16.35
C VAL A 8 19.41 -4.08 15.95
N TYR A 9 18.71 -4.59 14.94
CA TYR A 9 18.99 -5.89 14.33
C TYR A 9 19.35 -5.70 12.86
N ILE A 10 20.55 -6.15 12.50
CA ILE A 10 21.07 -6.01 11.13
C ILE A 10 20.80 -7.32 10.37
N VAL A 11 20.09 -7.21 9.25
CA VAL A 11 19.89 -8.35 8.34
C VAL A 11 21.10 -8.46 7.43
N THR A 12 21.80 -9.58 7.55
CA THR A 12 23.06 -9.88 6.84
C THR A 12 22.94 -11.07 5.87
N SER A 13 21.75 -11.72 5.83
CA SER A 13 21.50 -12.88 4.99
C SER A 13 20.12 -12.81 4.33
N LEU A 14 20.05 -13.22 3.06
CA LEU A 14 18.79 -13.36 2.31
C LEU A 14 18.07 -14.70 2.57
N ALA A 15 18.66 -15.61 3.36
CA ALA A 15 18.01 -16.85 3.76
C ALA A 15 16.74 -16.58 4.60
N ASP A 16 15.80 -17.52 4.59
CA ASP A 16 14.55 -17.43 5.37
C ASP A 16 14.40 -18.65 6.33
N ASP A 17 15.50 -19.20 6.80
CA ASP A 17 15.54 -20.36 7.70
C ASP A 17 15.33 -20.00 9.19
N GLY A 18 15.36 -18.70 9.53
CA GLY A 18 15.21 -18.20 10.89
C GLY A 18 16.49 -18.21 11.72
N SER A 19 17.63 -18.48 11.13
CA SER A 19 18.94 -18.32 11.76
C SER A 19 19.26 -16.84 12.01
N GLU A 20 20.16 -16.56 12.94
CA GLU A 20 20.64 -15.21 13.23
C GLU A 20 21.16 -14.50 11.97
N GLY A 21 20.85 -13.22 11.85
CA GLY A 21 21.16 -12.42 10.66
C GLY A 21 20.12 -12.54 9.53
N THR A 22 19.10 -13.43 9.61
CA THR A 22 18.01 -13.45 8.64
C THR A 22 16.89 -12.47 9.01
N PHE A 23 16.14 -12.02 8.03
CA PHE A 23 15.00 -11.12 8.26
C PHE A 23 13.93 -11.76 9.17
N ARG A 24 13.64 -13.06 8.97
CA ARG A 24 12.71 -13.81 9.83
C ARG A 24 13.16 -13.86 11.27
N TRP A 25 14.45 -14.07 11.51
CA TRP A 25 15.01 -14.06 12.86
C TRP A 25 14.82 -12.69 13.53
N ALA A 26 15.18 -11.62 12.86
CA ALA A 26 15.06 -10.25 13.37
C ALA A 26 13.59 -9.87 13.68
N ILE A 27 12.64 -10.25 12.82
CA ILE A 27 11.20 -10.04 13.05
C ILE A 27 10.72 -10.76 14.31
N ASN A 28 11.21 -11.98 14.58
CA ASN A 28 10.78 -12.80 15.71
C ASN A 28 11.34 -12.33 17.05
N GLN A 29 12.31 -11.42 17.08
CA GLN A 29 12.81 -10.85 18.33
C GLN A 29 11.71 -10.08 19.06
N LYS A 30 11.90 -9.86 20.35
CA LYS A 30 10.94 -9.16 21.25
C LYS A 30 11.50 -7.82 21.71
N GLY A 31 10.63 -6.97 22.23
CA GLY A 31 10.98 -5.64 22.73
C GLY A 31 11.05 -4.60 21.61
N THR A 32 11.26 -3.36 22.01
CA THR A 32 11.42 -2.22 21.10
C THR A 32 12.66 -2.42 20.25
N ARG A 33 12.51 -2.34 18.91
CA ARG A 33 13.60 -2.66 18.00
C ARG A 33 13.47 -2.03 16.61
N THR A 34 14.58 -1.79 15.99
CA THR A 34 14.70 -1.38 14.58
C THR A 34 15.43 -2.44 13.79
N ILE A 35 14.90 -2.82 12.63
CA ILE A 35 15.54 -3.74 11.69
C ILE A 35 16.08 -2.93 10.52
N VAL A 36 17.39 -3.04 10.30
CA VAL A 36 18.12 -2.48 9.17
C VAL A 36 18.72 -3.59 8.32
N PHE A 37 19.13 -3.28 7.10
CA PHE A 37 19.63 -4.28 6.14
C PHE A 37 21.03 -3.93 5.67
N ALA A 38 21.94 -4.87 5.82
CA ALA A 38 23.31 -4.84 5.25
C ALA A 38 23.41 -5.66 3.94
N VAL A 39 22.29 -6.21 3.47
CA VAL A 39 22.18 -6.97 2.21
C VAL A 39 21.01 -6.44 1.39
N ASP A 40 21.06 -6.65 0.10
CA ASP A 40 19.99 -6.40 -0.85
C ASP A 40 19.68 -7.65 -1.66
N GLY A 41 18.47 -7.74 -2.19
CA GLY A 41 18.07 -8.88 -3.02
C GLY A 41 16.68 -9.42 -2.70
N ILE A 42 16.45 -10.64 -3.16
CA ILE A 42 15.18 -11.36 -2.98
C ILE A 42 15.29 -12.33 -1.81
N ILE A 43 14.42 -12.18 -0.84
CA ILE A 43 14.23 -13.16 0.24
C ILE A 43 13.10 -14.09 -0.19
N GLU A 44 13.45 -15.33 -0.55
CA GLU A 44 12.48 -16.38 -0.89
C GLU A 44 11.90 -16.97 0.39
N LEU A 45 10.73 -16.48 0.78
CA LEU A 45 10.06 -16.94 1.99
C LEU A 45 9.73 -18.43 1.91
N GLN A 46 9.97 -19.17 3.00
CA GLN A 46 9.67 -20.59 3.14
C GLN A 46 8.28 -20.84 3.73
N LYS A 47 7.67 -19.82 4.32
CA LYS A 47 6.33 -19.80 4.91
C LYS A 47 5.89 -18.35 5.10
N PRO A 48 4.59 -18.08 5.35
CA PRO A 48 4.13 -16.73 5.64
C PRO A 48 4.99 -16.03 6.69
N LEU A 49 5.40 -14.80 6.41
CA LEU A 49 6.19 -13.98 7.31
C LEU A 49 5.25 -13.12 8.15
N ARG A 50 5.25 -13.33 9.47
CA ARG A 50 4.33 -12.64 10.39
C ARG A 50 5.07 -11.81 11.42
N VAL A 51 4.73 -10.53 11.50
CA VAL A 51 5.14 -9.64 12.60
C VAL A 51 4.19 -9.85 13.76
N ASN A 52 4.57 -10.69 14.72
CA ASN A 52 3.75 -10.98 15.90
C ASN A 52 4.20 -10.19 17.15
N ASN A 53 5.35 -9.54 17.10
CA ASN A 53 5.88 -8.72 18.18
C ASN A 53 5.95 -7.27 17.70
N GLY A 54 5.29 -6.37 18.41
CA GLY A 54 5.20 -4.96 18.10
C GLY A 54 6.43 -4.14 18.52
N ASP A 55 6.22 -2.82 18.62
CA ASP A 55 7.27 -1.84 18.91
C ASP A 55 8.47 -1.97 17.95
N LEU A 56 8.14 -2.02 16.65
CA LEU A 56 9.07 -2.39 15.58
C LEU A 56 9.10 -1.36 14.46
N THR A 57 10.31 -0.98 14.03
CA THR A 57 10.56 -0.31 12.76
C THR A 57 11.33 -1.24 11.81
N ILE A 58 10.83 -1.43 10.59
CA ILE A 58 11.51 -2.13 9.50
C ILE A 58 11.93 -1.08 8.47
N ALA A 59 13.22 -0.86 8.35
CA ALA A 59 13.81 0.22 7.56
C ALA A 59 14.43 -0.33 6.26
N GLY A 60 13.61 -0.70 5.29
CA GLY A 60 14.07 -1.24 4.01
C GLY A 60 14.95 -0.28 3.19
N GLN A 61 14.88 1.03 3.44
CA GLN A 61 15.75 2.04 2.80
C GLN A 61 17.21 1.94 3.19
N THR A 62 17.55 1.22 4.27
CA THR A 62 18.96 1.00 4.66
C THR A 62 19.64 -0.08 3.82
N ALA A 63 18.87 -0.92 3.13
CA ALA A 63 19.43 -1.94 2.25
C ALA A 63 20.26 -1.31 1.15
N PRO A 64 21.47 -1.85 0.86
CA PRO A 64 22.28 -1.41 -0.27
C PRO A 64 21.60 -1.73 -1.61
N GLY A 65 22.25 -1.40 -2.73
CA GLY A 65 21.82 -1.78 -4.07
C GLY A 65 20.37 -1.47 -4.38
N ASP A 66 19.65 -2.45 -4.93
CA ASP A 66 18.24 -2.30 -5.33
C ASP A 66 17.25 -2.55 -4.18
N GLY A 67 17.73 -2.78 -2.94
CA GLY A 67 16.86 -2.97 -1.76
C GLY A 67 16.30 -4.39 -1.61
N ILE A 68 15.26 -4.55 -0.80
CA ILE A 68 14.70 -5.85 -0.41
C ILE A 68 13.39 -6.15 -1.11
N CYS A 69 13.25 -7.39 -1.61
CA CYS A 69 12.00 -7.95 -2.12
C CYS A 69 11.68 -9.29 -1.44
N LEU A 70 10.46 -9.44 -0.96
CA LEU A 70 9.92 -10.69 -0.43
C LEU A 70 9.18 -11.43 -1.54
N LYS A 71 9.40 -12.74 -1.65
CA LYS A 71 8.81 -13.61 -2.67
C LYS A 71 8.11 -14.80 -2.01
N ASN A 72 7.14 -15.40 -2.68
CA ASN A 72 6.43 -16.65 -2.40
C ASN A 72 5.26 -16.58 -1.40
N TYR A 73 5.36 -15.90 -0.29
CA TYR A 73 4.33 -15.91 0.76
C TYR A 73 3.94 -14.51 1.22
N THR A 74 2.79 -14.43 1.88
CA THR A 74 2.28 -13.21 2.50
C THR A 74 3.23 -12.64 3.54
N PHE A 75 3.41 -11.33 3.54
CA PHE A 75 3.97 -10.56 4.64
C PHE A 75 2.83 -9.96 5.47
N SER A 76 2.66 -10.40 6.71
CA SER A 76 1.50 -10.10 7.56
C SER A 76 1.89 -9.32 8.81
N ILE A 77 1.25 -8.17 9.04
CA ILE A 77 1.43 -7.34 10.23
C ILE A 77 0.36 -7.73 11.26
N GLN A 78 0.79 -8.34 12.36
CA GLN A 78 -0.07 -8.87 13.41
C GLN A 78 0.39 -8.41 14.81
N ALA A 79 0.77 -7.14 14.92
CA ALA A 79 1.22 -6.53 16.15
C ALA A 79 0.95 -5.03 16.17
N ASP A 80 0.95 -4.43 17.33
CA ASP A 80 0.81 -3.00 17.56
C ASP A 80 2.13 -2.25 17.36
N ASN A 81 2.08 -0.95 17.11
CA ASN A 81 3.25 -0.07 17.04
C ASN A 81 4.29 -0.51 16.02
N VAL A 82 3.88 -0.70 14.75
CA VAL A 82 4.74 -1.18 13.68
C VAL A 82 4.88 -0.13 12.57
N ILE A 83 6.11 0.13 12.15
CA ILE A 83 6.44 0.93 10.96
C ILE A 83 7.16 0.03 9.96
N VAL A 84 6.66 -0.03 8.72
CA VAL A 84 7.31 -0.74 7.60
C VAL A 84 7.58 0.25 6.49
N ARG A 85 8.84 0.35 6.06
CA ARG A 85 9.26 1.30 5.02
C ARG A 85 10.10 0.64 3.93
N PHE A 86 9.85 1.00 2.67
CA PHE A 86 10.66 0.65 1.50
C PHE A 86 10.88 -0.87 1.28
N ILE A 87 9.91 -1.69 1.64
CA ILE A 87 9.91 -3.13 1.37
C ILE A 87 9.05 -3.42 0.13
N ARG A 88 9.53 -4.31 -0.74
CA ARG A 88 8.71 -4.92 -1.80
C ARG A 88 8.18 -6.26 -1.33
N SER A 89 6.90 -6.54 -1.58
CA SER A 89 6.28 -7.84 -1.39
C SER A 89 5.66 -8.27 -2.72
N ARG A 90 6.36 -9.15 -3.46
CA ARG A 90 5.94 -9.66 -4.76
C ARG A 90 5.75 -11.17 -4.64
N MET A 91 4.52 -11.57 -4.35
CA MET A 91 4.19 -12.93 -3.93
C MET A 91 4.45 -13.97 -5.02
N GLY A 92 3.76 -13.88 -6.16
CA GLY A 92 3.88 -14.84 -7.25
C GLY A 92 3.08 -16.14 -7.07
N VAL A 93 3.37 -17.11 -7.94
CA VAL A 93 2.63 -18.39 -8.05
C VAL A 93 3.54 -19.64 -7.94
N ASP A 94 4.81 -19.46 -7.62
CA ASP A 94 5.78 -20.58 -7.56
C ASP A 94 5.42 -21.57 -6.46
N ILE A 95 4.74 -21.12 -5.41
CA ILE A 95 4.25 -21.92 -4.31
C ILE A 95 2.74 -22.05 -4.42
N LYS A 96 2.24 -23.30 -4.46
CA LYS A 96 0.79 -23.54 -4.48
C LYS A 96 0.16 -23.16 -3.15
N GLN A 97 -0.70 -22.15 -3.20
CA GLN A 97 -1.45 -21.63 -2.06
C GLN A 97 -2.95 -21.63 -2.36
N LYS A 98 -3.76 -21.49 -1.32
CA LYS A 98 -5.23 -21.40 -1.45
C LYS A 98 -5.76 -20.02 -1.84
N GLY A 99 -4.89 -19.12 -2.23
CA GLY A 99 -5.13 -17.69 -2.39
C GLY A 99 -4.64 -16.93 -1.18
N ASP A 100 -3.83 -15.89 -1.40
CA ASP A 100 -3.30 -15.08 -0.30
C ASP A 100 -2.93 -13.68 -0.79
N ASP A 101 -2.75 -12.76 0.18
CA ASP A 101 -2.41 -11.38 -0.05
C ASP A 101 -0.89 -11.19 -0.16
N ALA A 102 -0.42 -10.22 -0.94
CA ALA A 102 1.00 -9.91 -0.94
C ALA A 102 1.43 -9.31 0.41
N MET A 103 0.62 -8.37 0.96
CA MET A 103 0.82 -7.84 2.32
C MET A 103 -0.53 -7.59 2.99
N ASN A 104 -0.63 -7.95 4.28
CA ASN A 104 -1.86 -7.70 5.02
C ASN A 104 -1.67 -7.36 6.50
N GLY A 105 -2.77 -6.85 7.12
CA GLY A 105 -2.89 -6.62 8.55
C GLY A 105 -4.37 -6.47 8.91
N ILE A 106 -4.98 -7.52 9.50
CA ILE A 106 -6.44 -7.64 9.62
C ILE A 106 -6.94 -8.02 11.03
N LYS A 107 -6.05 -8.01 12.04
CA LYS A 107 -6.35 -8.62 13.35
C LYS A 107 -6.57 -7.65 14.50
N ASN A 108 -7.10 -6.47 14.25
CA ASN A 108 -7.43 -5.49 15.27
C ASN A 108 -6.21 -5.00 16.08
N HIS A 109 -5.17 -4.63 15.36
CA HIS A 109 -3.98 -3.98 15.91
C HIS A 109 -4.05 -2.46 15.77
N GLN A 110 -3.09 -1.75 16.34
CA GLN A 110 -3.10 -0.29 16.34
C GLN A 110 -1.71 0.31 16.12
N ASN A 111 -1.72 1.59 15.71
CA ASN A 111 -0.50 2.38 15.49
C ASN A 111 0.43 1.73 14.46
N ILE A 112 -0.08 1.52 13.24
CA ILE A 112 0.65 0.87 12.15
C ILE A 112 0.82 1.86 11.00
N ILE A 113 2.03 1.96 10.48
CA ILE A 113 2.36 2.75 9.28
C ILE A 113 3.05 1.85 8.26
N ILE A 114 2.49 1.79 7.06
CA ILE A 114 3.12 1.17 5.88
C ILE A 114 3.44 2.31 4.90
N ASP A 115 4.72 2.54 4.66
CA ASP A 115 5.23 3.72 3.97
C ASP A 115 6.19 3.36 2.84
N HIS A 116 5.96 3.89 1.63
CA HIS A 116 6.80 3.66 0.45
C HIS A 116 7.10 2.18 0.16
N CYS A 117 6.11 1.31 0.32
CA CYS A 117 6.22 -0.11 -0.01
C CYS A 117 5.62 -0.39 -1.40
N SER A 118 6.07 -1.49 -2.03
CA SER A 118 5.49 -1.97 -3.28
C SER A 118 4.92 -3.38 -3.09
N MET A 119 3.64 -3.58 -3.39
CA MET A 119 2.91 -4.83 -3.23
C MET A 119 2.32 -5.27 -4.56
N SER A 120 2.64 -6.50 -4.99
CA SER A 120 2.18 -6.99 -6.29
C SER A 120 2.14 -8.51 -6.38
N TRP A 121 1.55 -9.01 -7.46
CA TRP A 121 1.53 -10.41 -7.87
C TRP A 121 0.91 -11.35 -6.83
N SER A 122 -0.06 -10.83 -6.08
CA SER A 122 -0.89 -11.64 -5.17
C SER A 122 -1.83 -12.54 -5.96
N THR A 123 -2.23 -13.62 -5.34
CA THR A 123 -3.25 -14.52 -5.88
C THR A 123 -4.65 -14.15 -5.41
N ASP A 124 -4.79 -13.36 -4.35
CA ASP A 124 -6.04 -12.72 -3.90
C ASP A 124 -5.83 -11.19 -3.94
N GLU A 125 -5.66 -10.48 -2.83
CA GLU A 125 -5.41 -9.03 -2.82
C GLU A 125 -3.93 -8.69 -2.71
N CYS A 126 -3.51 -7.57 -3.33
CA CYS A 126 -2.15 -7.08 -3.14
C CYS A 126 -1.94 -6.45 -1.75
N ALA A 127 -2.93 -5.70 -1.24
CA ALA A 127 -2.78 -4.95 0.01
C ALA A 127 -4.09 -4.92 0.82
N THR A 128 -4.19 -5.75 1.85
CA THR A 128 -5.40 -5.87 2.67
C THR A 128 -5.16 -5.37 4.10
N PHE A 129 -5.79 -4.24 4.46
CA PHE A 129 -5.67 -3.65 5.79
C PHE A 129 -7.02 -3.17 6.29
N TYR A 130 -7.55 -3.83 7.31
CA TYR A 130 -8.82 -3.45 7.96
C TYR A 130 -8.86 -3.90 9.43
N ASN A 131 -9.87 -3.49 10.16
CA ASN A 131 -10.02 -3.74 11.60
C ASN A 131 -8.89 -3.18 12.48
N ASN A 132 -7.99 -2.38 11.95
CA ASN A 132 -6.92 -1.76 12.73
C ASN A 132 -7.31 -0.35 13.17
N ARG A 133 -6.70 0.13 14.24
CA ARG A 133 -6.87 1.48 14.79
C ARG A 133 -5.61 2.32 14.54
N ASN A 134 -5.79 3.61 14.22
CA ASN A 134 -4.66 4.50 13.90
C ASN A 134 -3.73 3.88 12.87
N PHE A 135 -4.31 3.52 11.73
CA PHE A 135 -3.60 2.86 10.63
C PHE A 135 -3.31 3.86 9.51
N THR A 136 -2.12 3.78 8.94
CA THR A 136 -1.78 4.57 7.73
C THR A 136 -1.12 3.69 6.68
N LEU A 137 -1.63 3.74 5.46
CA LEU A 137 -0.99 3.22 4.24
C LEU A 137 -0.72 4.40 3.32
N GLN A 138 0.55 4.71 3.09
CA GLN A 138 0.92 5.91 2.35
C GLN A 138 2.05 5.67 1.36
N TRP A 139 2.02 6.41 0.26
CA TRP A 139 3.07 6.42 -0.76
C TRP A 139 3.46 5.01 -1.26
N CYS A 140 2.53 4.09 -1.34
CA CYS A 140 2.76 2.73 -1.79
C CYS A 140 2.37 2.55 -3.26
N ILE A 141 3.02 1.59 -3.94
CA ILE A 141 2.56 1.04 -5.22
C ILE A 141 1.89 -0.31 -4.93
N ILE A 142 0.64 -0.44 -5.37
CA ILE A 142 -0.18 -1.64 -5.27
C ILE A 142 -0.58 -1.99 -6.68
N SER A 143 -0.02 -3.07 -7.24
CA SER A 143 -0.14 -3.29 -8.68
C SER A 143 -0.16 -4.76 -9.09
N GLU A 144 -0.79 -5.02 -10.24
CA GLU A 144 -0.72 -6.31 -10.92
C GLU A 144 -1.05 -7.51 -10.00
N SER A 145 -2.18 -7.45 -9.32
CA SER A 145 -2.76 -8.67 -8.75
C SER A 145 -3.08 -9.66 -9.88
N LEU A 146 -2.76 -10.93 -9.68
CA LEU A 146 -2.82 -11.95 -10.74
C LEU A 146 -4.26 -12.37 -11.02
N ALA A 147 -4.72 -12.18 -12.26
CA ALA A 147 -6.14 -12.29 -12.61
C ALA A 147 -6.61 -13.74 -12.76
N ASN A 148 -6.04 -14.51 -13.69
CA ASN A 148 -6.33 -15.93 -13.90
C ASN A 148 -5.18 -16.79 -13.34
N SER A 149 -4.96 -16.70 -12.03
CA SER A 149 -3.86 -17.36 -11.33
C SER A 149 -4.26 -18.72 -10.77
N ILE A 150 -3.49 -19.20 -9.79
CA ILE A 150 -3.70 -20.49 -9.10
C ILE A 150 -4.73 -20.42 -7.97
N HIS A 151 -5.47 -19.33 -7.80
CA HIS A 151 -6.45 -19.18 -6.72
C HIS A 151 -7.55 -20.25 -6.81
N GLU A 152 -7.88 -20.92 -5.68
CA GLU A 152 -8.80 -22.06 -5.64
C GLU A 152 -10.23 -21.72 -6.12
N LYS A 153 -10.68 -20.47 -6.00
CA LYS A 153 -12.00 -19.98 -6.42
C LYS A 153 -12.02 -19.48 -7.88
N GLY A 154 -10.94 -19.69 -8.64
CA GLY A 154 -10.83 -19.21 -10.02
C GLY A 154 -10.33 -17.77 -10.13
N ALA A 155 -10.77 -17.06 -11.17
CA ALA A 155 -10.29 -15.72 -11.51
C ALA A 155 -10.45 -14.70 -10.37
N HIS A 156 -9.37 -13.98 -10.07
CA HIS A 156 -9.28 -12.95 -9.05
C HIS A 156 -8.62 -11.68 -9.60
N GLY A 157 -7.53 -11.20 -9.04
CA GLY A 157 -6.81 -10.01 -9.49
C GLY A 157 -7.27 -8.74 -8.76
N TYR A 158 -7.20 -8.73 -7.42
CA TYR A 158 -7.79 -7.72 -6.59
C TYR A 158 -6.75 -6.78 -5.96
N GLY A 159 -7.06 -5.49 -5.87
CA GLY A 159 -6.19 -4.47 -5.29
C GLY A 159 -6.06 -4.62 -3.77
N GLY A 160 -7.17 -4.49 -3.04
CA GLY A 160 -7.15 -4.62 -1.59
C GLY A 160 -8.49 -4.42 -0.90
N ILE A 161 -8.59 -4.91 0.33
CA ILE A 161 -9.69 -4.59 1.26
C ILE A 161 -9.15 -3.61 2.29
N TRP A 162 -9.75 -2.41 2.35
CA TRP A 162 -9.34 -1.32 3.22
C TRP A 162 -10.42 -0.96 4.21
N GLY A 163 -10.02 -0.58 5.41
CA GLY A 163 -10.95 -0.17 6.46
C GLY A 163 -10.23 0.09 7.78
N GLY A 164 -10.98 0.37 8.83
CA GLY A 164 -10.47 0.47 10.19
C GLY A 164 -10.99 1.66 10.99
N GLN A 165 -10.51 1.75 12.22
CA GLN A 165 -10.91 2.74 13.20
C GLN A 165 -9.89 3.88 13.20
N THR A 166 -10.21 5.00 12.56
CA THR A 166 -9.25 6.07 12.25
C THR A 166 -8.13 5.62 11.30
N ALA A 167 -8.51 5.02 10.17
CA ALA A 167 -7.58 4.58 9.15
C ALA A 167 -7.41 5.63 8.04
N THR A 168 -6.19 5.78 7.55
CA THR A 168 -5.84 6.72 6.48
C THR A 168 -5.11 6.00 5.35
N PHE A 169 -5.59 6.21 4.13
CA PHE A 169 -5.00 5.67 2.91
C PHE A 169 -4.74 6.83 1.95
N HIS A 170 -3.47 7.20 1.73
CA HIS A 170 -3.17 8.37 0.93
C HIS A 170 -1.91 8.25 0.08
N HIS A 171 -1.92 8.97 -1.04
CA HIS A 171 -0.79 9.03 -1.98
C HIS A 171 -0.33 7.65 -2.47
N ASN A 172 -1.23 6.68 -2.55
CA ASN A 172 -0.94 5.36 -3.09
C ASN A 172 -1.28 5.31 -4.59
N LEU A 173 -0.53 4.50 -5.34
CA LEU A 173 -0.86 4.10 -6.69
C LEU A 173 -1.46 2.70 -6.67
N LEU A 174 -2.73 2.56 -7.09
CA LEU A 174 -3.34 1.28 -7.41
C LEU A 174 -3.40 1.13 -8.93
N ALA A 175 -2.79 0.08 -9.48
CA ALA A 175 -2.70 -0.07 -10.93
C ALA A 175 -2.88 -1.52 -11.40
N HIS A 176 -3.64 -1.70 -12.48
CA HIS A 176 -3.87 -3.00 -13.13
C HIS A 176 -4.51 -4.04 -12.20
N HIS A 177 -5.71 -3.74 -11.72
CA HIS A 177 -6.51 -4.64 -10.90
C HIS A 177 -7.87 -4.91 -11.54
N THR A 178 -8.32 -6.16 -11.53
CA THR A 178 -9.65 -6.52 -12.06
C THR A 178 -10.77 -5.98 -11.18
N ASN A 179 -10.53 -5.82 -9.86
CA ASN A 179 -11.50 -5.33 -8.89
C ASN A 179 -10.82 -4.85 -7.58
N ARG A 180 -11.60 -4.41 -6.61
CA ARG A 180 -11.18 -3.99 -5.25
C ARG A 180 -10.12 -2.89 -5.24
N THR A 181 -10.47 -1.73 -5.82
CA THR A 181 -9.56 -0.58 -5.90
C THR A 181 -10.03 0.66 -5.09
N PRO A 182 -10.27 0.53 -3.77
CA PRO A 182 -10.33 -0.68 -2.95
C PRO A 182 -11.77 -1.21 -2.74
N ARG A 183 -11.93 -2.42 -2.17
CA ARG A 183 -13.13 -2.78 -1.42
C ARG A 183 -13.03 -2.15 -0.02
N LEU A 184 -14.04 -1.42 0.43
CA LEU A 184 -14.10 -0.98 1.82
C LEU A 184 -14.67 -2.10 2.70
N CYS A 185 -13.96 -2.42 3.79
CA CYS A 185 -14.37 -3.50 4.69
C CYS A 185 -15.73 -3.24 5.33
N GLY A 186 -15.97 -2.00 5.72
CA GLY A 186 -17.10 -1.66 6.56
C GLY A 186 -17.00 -2.25 7.96
N SER A 187 -18.06 -2.08 8.73
CA SER A 187 -18.14 -2.62 10.08
C SER A 187 -18.58 -4.08 10.14
N ARG A 188 -18.64 -4.77 9.00
CA ARG A 188 -19.20 -6.13 8.89
C ARG A 188 -18.58 -7.15 9.85
N TYR A 189 -17.31 -6.98 10.24
CA TYR A 189 -16.64 -7.88 11.19
C TYR A 189 -16.62 -7.35 12.63
N THR A 190 -16.93 -6.08 12.85
CA THR A 190 -16.99 -5.47 14.18
C THR A 190 -18.43 -5.33 14.69
N GLY A 191 -19.38 -5.09 13.81
CA GLY A 191 -20.76 -4.73 14.15
C GLY A 191 -20.88 -3.31 14.74
N LYS A 192 -19.89 -2.44 14.49
CA LYS A 192 -19.77 -1.11 15.08
C LYS A 192 -19.55 -0.04 14.00
N PRO A 193 -20.60 0.34 13.27
CA PRO A 193 -20.49 1.33 12.19
C PRO A 193 -19.92 2.69 12.64
N GLU A 194 -20.18 3.09 13.88
CA GLU A 194 -19.70 4.34 14.45
C GLU A 194 -18.17 4.39 14.69
N GLU A 195 -17.53 3.22 14.79
CA GLU A 195 -16.08 3.10 14.95
C GLU A 195 -15.35 3.04 13.61
N GLU A 196 -15.97 2.57 12.52
CA GLU A 196 -15.37 2.48 11.19
C GLU A 196 -15.25 3.89 10.58
N LYS A 197 -14.03 4.41 10.49
CA LYS A 197 -13.72 5.77 10.04
C LYS A 197 -12.49 5.79 9.14
N VAL A 198 -12.67 6.11 7.87
CA VAL A 198 -11.63 5.97 6.85
C VAL A 198 -11.47 7.22 6.02
N ASP A 199 -10.24 7.73 5.95
CA ASP A 199 -9.81 8.77 5.03
C ASP A 199 -9.11 8.18 3.81
N LEU A 200 -9.64 8.46 2.61
CA LEU A 200 -9.01 8.13 1.34
C LEU A 200 -8.76 9.44 0.58
N PHE A 201 -7.51 9.89 0.55
CA PHE A 201 -7.19 11.13 -0.15
C PHE A 201 -5.91 11.04 -0.97
N ASN A 202 -5.88 11.76 -2.08
CA ASN A 202 -4.72 11.88 -2.97
C ASN A 202 -4.18 10.53 -3.51
N ASN A 203 -4.97 9.46 -3.52
CA ASN A 203 -4.60 8.23 -4.18
C ASN A 203 -4.76 8.35 -5.69
N VAL A 204 -3.97 7.60 -6.43
CA VAL A 204 -4.06 7.43 -7.89
C VAL A 204 -4.55 6.03 -8.20
N ILE A 205 -5.63 5.93 -8.95
CA ILE A 205 -6.23 4.66 -9.33
C ILE A 205 -6.20 4.55 -10.86
N TYR A 206 -5.42 3.60 -11.37
CA TYR A 206 -5.19 3.43 -12.80
C TYR A 206 -5.66 2.05 -13.27
N ASN A 207 -6.27 2.00 -14.45
CA ASN A 207 -6.65 0.79 -15.19
C ASN A 207 -7.41 -0.25 -14.34
N TYR A 208 -8.40 0.23 -13.61
CA TYR A 208 -9.27 -0.54 -12.72
C TYR A 208 -10.46 -1.16 -13.47
N GLY A 209 -11.00 -2.25 -12.92
CA GLY A 209 -12.12 -2.96 -13.55
C GLY A 209 -13.29 -3.25 -12.62
N SER A 210 -14.21 -4.07 -13.09
CA SER A 210 -15.43 -4.55 -12.41
C SER A 210 -16.17 -3.46 -11.64
N ASP A 211 -16.26 -3.55 -10.30
CA ASP A 211 -16.93 -2.54 -9.47
C ASP A 211 -16.03 -1.33 -9.15
N GLY A 212 -14.71 -1.43 -9.41
CA GLY A 212 -13.75 -0.42 -8.99
C GLY A 212 -13.60 -0.38 -7.47
N ALA A 213 -13.89 0.77 -6.85
CA ALA A 213 -14.04 0.88 -5.40
C ALA A 213 -15.50 0.63 -4.99
N TYR A 214 -15.71 -0.19 -3.94
CA TYR A 214 -17.07 -0.57 -3.57
C TYR A 214 -17.23 -1.07 -2.13
N ALA A 215 -18.46 -1.39 -1.75
CA ALA A 215 -18.92 -1.96 -0.49
C ALA A 215 -19.16 -0.91 0.61
N GLY A 216 -18.42 -0.90 1.73
CA GLY A 216 -18.56 0.07 2.80
C GLY A 216 -19.84 -0.14 3.62
N GLU A 217 -20.13 -1.38 3.99
CA GLU A 217 -21.28 -1.78 4.82
C GLU A 217 -21.09 -1.28 6.28
N GLY A 218 -21.54 -0.05 6.54
CA GLY A 218 -21.36 0.67 7.82
C GLY A 218 -20.02 1.41 7.92
N GLY A 219 -20.07 2.63 8.43
CA GLY A 219 -18.91 3.48 8.64
C GLY A 219 -19.04 4.88 8.04
N SER A 220 -17.98 5.68 8.23
CA SER A 220 -17.87 7.06 7.75
C SER A 220 -16.60 7.19 6.88
N TYR A 221 -16.77 7.63 5.65
CA TYR A 221 -15.73 7.60 4.63
C TYR A 221 -15.53 8.94 3.96
N ASN A 222 -14.29 9.41 3.87
CA ASN A 222 -13.91 10.55 3.06
C ASN A 222 -13.19 10.10 1.79
N PHE A 223 -13.61 10.59 0.65
CA PHE A 223 -12.92 10.47 -0.65
C PHE A 223 -12.55 11.88 -1.12
N ILE A 224 -11.30 12.27 -0.93
CA ILE A 224 -10.88 13.65 -1.14
C ILE A 224 -9.69 13.71 -2.12
N ASN A 225 -9.86 14.46 -3.21
CA ASN A 225 -8.79 14.75 -4.15
C ASN A 225 -8.05 13.50 -4.69
N ASN A 226 -8.72 12.35 -4.82
CA ASN A 226 -8.15 11.19 -5.49
C ASN A 226 -8.17 11.40 -7.02
N TYR A 227 -7.21 10.80 -7.71
CA TYR A 227 -7.08 10.85 -9.15
C TYR A 227 -7.39 9.49 -9.76
N TYR A 228 -8.45 9.41 -10.53
CA TYR A 228 -8.88 8.21 -11.23
C TYR A 228 -8.50 8.31 -12.70
N LYS A 229 -7.70 7.38 -13.19
CA LYS A 229 -7.30 7.33 -14.59
C LYS A 229 -7.79 6.03 -15.24
N PRO A 230 -8.97 6.03 -15.88
CA PRO A 230 -9.39 4.88 -16.66
C PRO A 230 -8.34 4.51 -17.71
N GLY A 231 -7.94 3.24 -17.71
CA GLY A 231 -7.04 2.68 -18.71
C GLY A 231 -7.78 1.82 -19.72
N PRO A 232 -7.04 1.08 -20.57
CA PRO A 232 -7.63 0.20 -21.58
C PRO A 232 -8.60 -0.84 -21.04
N PHE A 233 -8.31 -1.44 -19.87
CA PHE A 233 -9.23 -2.38 -19.23
C PHE A 233 -10.46 -1.65 -18.67
N SER A 234 -10.28 -0.52 -18.01
CA SER A 234 -11.39 0.29 -17.47
C SER A 234 -12.38 0.69 -18.56
N ALA A 235 -11.89 1.05 -19.74
CA ALA A 235 -12.72 1.47 -20.88
C ALA A 235 -13.67 0.37 -21.36
N THR A 236 -13.37 -0.91 -21.09
CA THR A 236 -14.25 -2.06 -21.42
C THR A 236 -15.33 -2.29 -20.36
N LYS A 237 -15.29 -1.63 -19.22
CA LYS A 237 -16.18 -1.86 -18.06
C LYS A 237 -17.21 -0.74 -17.90
N GLY A 238 -18.40 -1.08 -17.46
CA GLY A 238 -19.42 -0.08 -17.09
C GLY A 238 -19.04 0.77 -15.87
N SER A 239 -18.09 0.30 -15.08
CA SER A 239 -17.58 0.95 -13.85
C SER A 239 -16.59 2.10 -14.12
N PHE A 240 -16.14 2.32 -15.36
CA PHE A 240 -15.10 3.30 -15.72
C PHE A 240 -15.33 4.71 -15.12
N LYS A 241 -16.58 5.10 -14.84
CA LYS A 241 -16.98 6.42 -14.29
C LYS A 241 -17.31 6.40 -12.80
N ARG A 242 -17.15 5.28 -12.11
CA ARG A 242 -17.51 5.16 -10.70
C ARG A 242 -16.36 5.61 -9.81
N LEU A 243 -16.66 6.50 -8.87
CA LEU A 243 -15.79 6.75 -7.72
C LEU A 243 -15.99 5.67 -6.67
N PHE A 244 -17.26 5.24 -6.48
CA PHE A 244 -17.60 4.22 -5.50
C PHE A 244 -18.96 3.58 -5.79
N THR A 245 -19.10 2.29 -5.46
CA THR A 245 -20.36 1.58 -5.45
C THR A 245 -20.72 1.20 -4.01
N ALA A 246 -21.70 1.86 -3.42
CA ALA A 246 -22.11 1.63 -2.04
C ALA A 246 -22.98 0.38 -1.91
N TYR A 247 -22.69 -0.45 -0.90
CA TYR A 247 -23.46 -1.63 -0.52
C TYR A 247 -24.09 -1.43 0.87
N ALA A 248 -25.25 -2.07 1.09
CA ALA A 248 -25.76 -2.34 2.42
C ALA A 248 -25.36 -3.75 2.84
N ASP A 249 -25.19 -3.97 4.13
CA ASP A 249 -24.98 -5.32 4.69
C ASP A 249 -26.24 -6.17 4.49
N ASP A 250 -26.08 -7.43 4.19
CA ASP A 250 -27.16 -8.39 4.01
C ASP A 250 -27.58 -9.10 5.32
N GLY A 251 -26.89 -8.79 6.43
CA GLY A 251 -27.12 -9.38 7.75
C GLY A 251 -26.45 -10.73 7.97
N THR A 252 -25.59 -11.17 7.04
CA THR A 252 -24.85 -12.44 7.18
C THR A 252 -23.55 -12.31 7.99
N ASN A 253 -23.18 -11.08 8.31
CA ASN A 253 -22.00 -10.73 9.12
C ASN A 253 -22.43 -10.29 10.52
N LYS A 254 -21.64 -9.40 11.16
CA LYS A 254 -21.99 -8.84 12.48
C LYS A 254 -22.92 -7.64 12.42
N ASN A 255 -23.06 -6.99 11.27
CA ASN A 255 -24.03 -5.94 11.08
C ASN A 255 -25.43 -6.51 10.89
N GLU A 256 -26.45 -5.72 11.24
CA GLU A 256 -27.82 -5.99 10.82
C GLU A 256 -28.00 -5.73 9.32
N ALA A 257 -28.97 -6.40 8.70
CA ALA A 257 -29.33 -6.17 7.31
C ALA A 257 -29.72 -4.70 7.07
N GLY A 258 -29.19 -4.12 6.00
CA GLY A 258 -29.46 -2.72 5.63
C GLY A 258 -28.50 -1.71 6.27
N VAL A 259 -27.56 -2.12 7.12
CA VAL A 259 -26.48 -1.24 7.59
C VAL A 259 -25.61 -0.82 6.41
N HIS A 260 -25.33 0.48 6.26
CA HIS A 260 -24.60 1.08 5.16
C HIS A 260 -23.69 2.20 5.65
N GLY A 261 -22.66 2.54 4.87
CA GLY A 261 -21.78 3.66 5.14
C GLY A 261 -22.35 5.01 4.74
N ILE A 262 -21.71 6.06 5.23
CA ILE A 262 -21.96 7.45 4.84
C ILE A 262 -20.68 8.00 4.21
N PHE A 263 -20.79 8.65 3.06
CA PHE A 263 -19.67 9.02 2.22
C PHE A 263 -19.59 10.54 2.01
N TYR A 264 -18.39 11.08 2.08
CA TYR A 264 -18.09 12.45 1.66
C TYR A 264 -17.18 12.40 0.44
N PHE A 265 -17.59 13.05 -0.65
CA PHE A 265 -16.79 13.18 -1.88
C PHE A 265 -16.47 14.63 -2.16
N ASN A 266 -15.20 14.95 -2.39
CA ASN A 266 -14.80 16.29 -2.79
C ASN A 266 -13.49 16.29 -3.58
N GLY A 267 -13.45 17.02 -4.68
CA GLY A 267 -12.23 17.29 -5.46
C GLY A 267 -11.64 16.07 -6.17
N ASN A 268 -12.32 14.92 -6.18
CA ASN A 268 -11.87 13.76 -6.93
C ASN A 268 -11.95 14.05 -8.43
N TYR A 269 -10.91 13.64 -9.16
CA TYR A 269 -10.78 13.91 -10.58
C TYR A 269 -10.72 12.61 -11.38
N MET A 270 -11.53 12.52 -12.43
CA MET A 270 -11.52 11.43 -13.40
C MET A 270 -10.89 11.90 -14.70
N ASP A 271 -9.80 11.26 -15.09
CA ASP A 271 -9.01 11.61 -16.27
C ASP A 271 -9.67 11.09 -17.57
N PRO A 272 -10.09 11.96 -18.49
CA PRO A 272 -10.73 11.55 -19.74
C PRO A 272 -9.74 11.23 -20.87
N THR A 273 -8.43 11.18 -20.61
CA THR A 273 -7.41 11.12 -21.67
C THR A 273 -7.19 9.72 -22.28
N CYS A 274 -7.74 8.65 -21.69
CA CYS A 274 -7.63 7.32 -22.26
C CYS A 274 -8.19 7.27 -23.70
N SER A 275 -7.36 6.84 -24.65
CA SER A 275 -7.71 6.78 -26.09
C SER A 275 -8.79 5.74 -26.42
N LYS A 276 -9.02 4.78 -25.54
CA LYS A 276 -10.06 3.76 -25.70
C LYS A 276 -11.45 4.23 -25.26
N LEU A 277 -11.57 5.37 -24.60
CA LEU A 277 -12.85 5.93 -24.22
C LEU A 277 -13.55 6.59 -25.42
N THR A 278 -14.82 6.27 -25.59
CA THR A 278 -15.72 6.98 -26.51
C THR A 278 -16.02 8.38 -26.01
N ASP A 279 -16.48 9.28 -26.88
CA ASP A 279 -16.86 10.66 -26.48
C ASP A 279 -18.01 10.66 -25.45
N LYS A 280 -18.94 9.73 -25.58
CA LYS A 280 -20.03 9.52 -24.58
C LYS A 280 -19.45 9.13 -23.20
N GLN A 281 -18.43 8.30 -23.16
CA GLN A 281 -17.75 7.91 -21.93
C GLN A 281 -16.98 9.10 -21.34
N LYS A 282 -16.26 9.86 -22.15
CA LYS A 282 -15.56 11.10 -21.69
C LYS A 282 -16.54 12.12 -21.09
N GLU A 283 -17.69 12.31 -21.74
CA GLU A 283 -18.72 13.21 -21.21
C GLU A 283 -19.24 12.75 -19.84
N ALA A 284 -19.35 11.44 -19.62
CA ALA A 284 -19.73 10.91 -18.31
C ALA A 284 -18.69 11.21 -17.24
N LEU A 285 -17.38 11.16 -17.56
CA LEU A 285 -16.30 11.55 -16.65
C LEU A 285 -16.35 13.05 -16.34
N TYR A 286 -16.61 13.90 -17.33
CA TYR A 286 -16.79 15.34 -17.10
C TYR A 286 -17.95 15.65 -16.15
N LYS A 287 -19.03 14.86 -16.18
CA LYS A 287 -20.13 15.02 -15.20
C LYS A 287 -19.66 14.73 -13.78
N VAL A 288 -18.91 13.65 -13.57
CA VAL A 288 -18.34 13.32 -12.25
C VAL A 288 -17.33 14.40 -11.79
N ASN A 289 -16.55 14.98 -12.69
CA ASN A 289 -15.61 16.05 -12.37
C ASN A 289 -16.32 17.37 -11.96
N ARG A 290 -17.51 17.63 -12.50
CA ARG A 290 -18.32 18.80 -12.09
C ARG A 290 -19.02 18.59 -10.74
N ASP A 291 -19.47 17.37 -10.49
CA ASP A 291 -20.08 16.96 -9.23
C ASP A 291 -19.77 15.49 -8.94
N ASN A 292 -18.97 15.27 -7.92
CA ASN A 292 -18.51 13.92 -7.55
C ASN A 292 -19.67 12.98 -7.14
N ALA A 293 -20.84 13.49 -6.77
CA ALA A 293 -22.01 12.66 -6.48
C ALA A 293 -22.45 11.79 -7.67
N TYR A 294 -22.20 12.23 -8.92
CA TYR A 294 -22.44 11.41 -10.12
C TYR A 294 -21.53 10.18 -10.24
N GLY A 295 -20.47 10.11 -9.46
CA GLY A 295 -19.58 8.95 -9.36
C GLY A 295 -20.00 7.93 -8.32
N LEU A 296 -20.99 8.23 -7.49
CA LEU A 296 -21.57 7.29 -6.54
C LEU A 296 -22.67 6.44 -7.22
N VAL A 297 -22.53 5.13 -7.11
CA VAL A 297 -23.54 4.15 -7.51
C VAL A 297 -24.06 3.47 -6.26
N ILE A 298 -25.36 3.27 -6.19
CA ILE A 298 -26.02 2.57 -5.09
C ILE A 298 -26.48 1.22 -5.62
N LYS A 299 -26.09 0.14 -4.97
CA LYS A 299 -26.55 -1.19 -5.34
C LYS A 299 -27.99 -1.39 -4.85
N ASN A 300 -28.78 -2.19 -5.59
CA ASN A 300 -30.25 -2.21 -5.58
C ASN A 300 -30.98 -2.51 -4.24
N ASP A 301 -30.28 -2.72 -3.14
CA ASP A 301 -30.84 -3.21 -1.88
C ASP A 301 -31.02 -2.10 -0.83
N PHE A 302 -30.88 -0.83 -1.24
CA PHE A 302 -31.06 0.31 -0.35
C PHE A 302 -32.48 0.84 -0.37
N ALA A 303 -33.02 1.14 0.82
CA ALA A 303 -34.24 1.96 0.92
C ALA A 303 -33.96 3.36 0.31
N PRO A 304 -34.85 3.87 -0.58
CA PRO A 304 -34.58 5.10 -1.35
C PRO A 304 -34.41 6.35 -0.49
N GLU A 305 -34.94 6.39 0.72
CA GLU A 305 -34.88 7.49 1.68
C GLU A 305 -33.57 7.57 2.46
N LYS A 306 -32.68 6.58 2.36
CA LYS A 306 -31.44 6.57 3.13
C LYS A 306 -30.42 7.57 2.58
N LYS A 307 -29.97 8.47 3.44
CA LYS A 307 -28.98 9.47 3.11
C LYS A 307 -27.57 8.88 3.14
N LEU A 308 -26.96 8.68 1.98
CA LEU A 308 -25.62 8.13 1.82
C LEU A 308 -24.52 9.20 1.76
N LEU A 309 -24.85 10.43 1.40
CA LEU A 309 -23.88 11.51 1.21
C LEU A 309 -23.85 12.47 2.41
N SER A 310 -22.67 12.71 2.92
CA SER A 310 -22.40 13.79 3.86
C SER A 310 -22.11 15.08 3.10
N SER A 311 -22.59 16.22 3.61
CA SER A 311 -22.27 17.56 3.09
C SER A 311 -20.94 18.10 3.62
N LYS A 312 -20.34 17.45 4.62
CA LYS A 312 -19.07 17.85 5.27
C LYS A 312 -18.16 16.65 5.43
N ALA A 313 -16.86 16.88 5.32
CA ALA A 313 -15.86 15.86 5.63
C ALA A 313 -15.96 15.43 7.11
N PHE A 314 -15.77 14.14 7.32
CA PHE A 314 -15.62 13.60 8.68
C PHE A 314 -14.24 13.99 9.24
N ASN A 315 -14.19 14.34 10.52
CA ASN A 315 -12.93 14.55 11.23
C ASN A 315 -12.38 13.18 11.67
N ILE A 316 -11.42 12.64 10.94
CA ILE A 316 -10.83 11.31 11.16
C ILE A 316 -9.38 11.45 11.59
N ALA A 317 -8.56 12.12 10.79
CA ALA A 317 -7.16 12.40 11.07
C ALA A 317 -6.77 13.76 10.48
N GLU A 318 -5.66 14.31 10.92
CA GLU A 318 -5.09 15.50 10.31
C GLU A 318 -4.52 15.16 8.93
N ARG A 319 -4.87 15.97 7.92
CA ARG A 319 -4.42 15.78 6.53
C ARG A 319 -3.31 16.76 6.19
N THR A 320 -2.16 16.57 6.81
CA THR A 320 -1.00 17.49 6.70
C THR A 320 -0.44 17.63 5.28
N SER A 321 -0.65 16.64 4.42
CA SER A 321 -0.12 16.56 3.06
C SER A 321 -1.19 16.68 1.97
N LEU A 322 -2.38 17.19 2.28
CA LEU A 322 -3.49 17.26 1.32
C LEU A 322 -3.16 18.17 0.14
N GLN A 323 -3.30 17.62 -1.06
CA GLN A 323 -3.02 18.31 -2.34
C GLN A 323 -4.25 18.25 -3.25
N SER A 324 -4.24 19.05 -4.35
CA SER A 324 -5.21 18.83 -5.43
C SER A 324 -4.97 17.47 -6.11
N ALA A 325 -6.01 16.83 -6.64
CA ALA A 325 -5.90 15.53 -7.32
C ALA A 325 -4.82 15.51 -8.42
N LYS A 326 -4.71 16.58 -9.19
CA LYS A 326 -3.70 16.70 -10.27
C LYS A 326 -2.27 16.86 -9.75
N LYS A 327 -2.07 17.53 -8.62
CA LYS A 327 -0.75 17.62 -7.97
C LYS A 327 -0.37 16.25 -7.38
N ALA A 328 -1.30 15.62 -6.66
CA ALA A 328 -1.11 14.30 -6.10
C ALA A 328 -0.77 13.26 -7.18
N TYR A 329 -1.43 13.31 -8.35
CA TYR A 329 -1.08 12.43 -9.49
C TYR A 329 0.40 12.52 -9.86
N LYS A 330 0.95 13.74 -9.97
CA LYS A 330 2.36 13.94 -10.30
C LYS A 330 3.28 13.39 -9.22
N ASP A 331 3.00 13.75 -7.96
CA ASP A 331 3.84 13.38 -6.82
C ASP A 331 3.78 11.86 -6.53
N VAL A 332 2.61 11.24 -6.66
CA VAL A 332 2.47 9.78 -6.51
C VAL A 332 3.29 9.04 -7.58
N LEU A 333 3.26 9.47 -8.83
CA LEU A 333 4.07 8.86 -9.88
C LEU A 333 5.57 9.08 -9.65
N GLU A 334 5.96 10.17 -8.99
CA GLU A 334 7.35 10.47 -8.70
C GLU A 334 7.85 9.70 -7.46
N TYR A 335 7.06 9.63 -6.39
CA TYR A 335 7.56 9.23 -5.07
C TYR A 335 7.00 7.92 -4.53
N ALA A 336 5.87 7.37 -5.02
CA ALA A 336 5.29 6.15 -4.46
C ALA A 336 6.11 4.88 -4.73
N GLY A 337 5.86 3.86 -3.89
CA GLY A 337 6.55 2.57 -3.92
C GLY A 337 7.91 2.60 -3.19
N ALA A 338 8.69 1.54 -3.31
CA ALA A 338 10.06 1.48 -2.81
C ALA A 338 10.98 2.39 -3.67
N SER A 339 10.65 3.68 -3.67
CA SER A 339 11.12 4.67 -4.65
C SER A 339 12.55 5.13 -4.41
N TYR A 340 13.15 4.84 -3.26
CA TYR A 340 14.57 5.13 -3.01
C TYR A 340 15.47 4.43 -4.02
N ARG A 341 15.12 3.19 -4.37
CA ARG A 341 15.74 2.40 -5.45
C ARG A 341 14.66 1.67 -6.23
N ARG A 342 13.92 2.41 -7.06
CA ARG A 342 12.79 1.84 -7.80
C ARG A 342 13.27 0.81 -8.82
N ASP A 343 12.76 -0.43 -8.72
CA ASP A 343 13.09 -1.51 -9.66
C ASP A 343 12.40 -1.33 -11.04
N ILE A 344 12.69 -2.23 -11.98
CA ILE A 344 12.15 -2.16 -13.34
C ILE A 344 10.63 -2.36 -13.37
N ILE A 345 10.06 -3.12 -12.41
CA ILE A 345 8.61 -3.36 -12.34
C ILE A 345 7.91 -2.08 -11.95
N ASP A 346 8.31 -1.45 -10.84
CA ASP A 346 7.72 -0.19 -10.40
C ASP A 346 7.90 0.94 -11.42
N LYS A 347 9.08 1.00 -12.08
CA LYS A 347 9.33 1.96 -13.17
C LYS A 347 8.35 1.77 -14.32
N ARG A 348 8.10 0.51 -14.73
CA ARG A 348 7.14 0.19 -15.80
C ARG A 348 5.71 0.58 -15.40
N ILE A 349 5.25 0.20 -14.20
CA ILE A 349 3.90 0.53 -13.70
C ILE A 349 3.66 2.03 -13.69
N VAL A 350 4.63 2.80 -13.21
CA VAL A 350 4.56 4.27 -13.21
C VAL A 350 4.48 4.82 -14.63
N GLU A 351 5.29 4.30 -15.55
CA GLU A 351 5.29 4.78 -16.93
C GLU A 351 4.01 4.41 -17.69
N GLU A 352 3.48 3.20 -17.50
CA GLU A 352 2.19 2.77 -18.05
C GLU A 352 1.06 3.66 -17.50
N THR A 353 1.06 3.95 -16.20
CA THR A 353 0.12 4.89 -15.58
C THR A 353 0.24 6.29 -16.20
N ARG A 354 1.47 6.77 -16.40
CA ARG A 354 1.72 8.09 -17.01
C ARG A 354 1.20 8.16 -18.44
N LYS A 355 1.49 7.16 -19.26
CA LYS A 355 1.07 7.08 -20.67
C LYS A 355 -0.40 6.70 -20.84
N GLY A 356 -1.02 6.06 -19.87
CA GLY A 356 -2.39 5.54 -19.99
C GLY A 356 -2.49 4.31 -20.89
N ASN A 357 -1.45 3.47 -20.90
CA ASN A 357 -1.35 2.25 -21.70
C ASN A 357 -0.93 1.05 -20.83
N TYR A 358 -0.62 -0.07 -21.46
CA TYR A 358 -0.04 -1.26 -20.86
C TYR A 358 1.01 -1.86 -21.78
N THR A 359 1.91 -2.68 -21.23
CA THR A 359 2.96 -3.36 -22.00
C THR A 359 2.66 -4.85 -22.16
N TYR A 360 2.05 -5.48 -21.16
CA TYR A 360 1.86 -6.92 -21.10
C TYR A 360 0.40 -7.32 -20.88
N GLU A 361 0.10 -8.56 -21.24
CA GLU A 361 -1.18 -9.23 -21.02
C GLU A 361 -0.95 -10.62 -20.41
N GLY A 362 -1.99 -11.20 -19.83
CA GLY A 362 -1.91 -12.49 -19.16
C GLY A 362 -1.86 -13.67 -20.14
N SER A 363 -1.00 -14.65 -19.88
CA SER A 363 -0.85 -15.87 -20.68
C SER A 363 -2.03 -16.84 -20.55
N HIS A 364 -2.87 -16.66 -19.52
CA HIS A 364 -4.09 -17.48 -19.33
C HIS A 364 -5.37 -16.74 -19.76
N GLY A 365 -5.24 -15.77 -20.65
CA GLY A 365 -6.37 -15.09 -21.30
C GLY A 365 -6.75 -13.73 -20.72
N SER A 366 -6.05 -13.21 -19.74
CA SER A 366 -6.24 -11.84 -19.29
C SER A 366 -5.68 -10.84 -20.28
N THR A 367 -6.36 -9.70 -20.46
CA THR A 367 -6.04 -8.70 -21.51
C THR A 367 -6.05 -7.29 -20.95
N ASN A 368 -5.60 -6.32 -21.77
CA ASN A 368 -5.64 -4.90 -21.47
C ASN A 368 -4.86 -4.50 -20.20
N GLY A 369 -3.71 -5.12 -19.98
CA GLY A 369 -2.82 -4.83 -18.85
C GLY A 369 -3.08 -5.67 -17.59
N MET A 370 -4.03 -6.61 -17.63
CA MET A 370 -4.16 -7.63 -16.60
C MET A 370 -3.22 -8.80 -16.90
N ILE A 371 -2.52 -9.30 -15.90
CA ILE A 371 -1.59 -10.43 -16.00
C ILE A 371 -2.05 -11.60 -15.14
N ASP A 372 -1.57 -12.80 -15.43
CA ASP A 372 -2.00 -14.03 -14.79
C ASP A 372 -0.90 -14.66 -13.91
N GLN A 373 0.35 -14.39 -14.24
CA GLN A 373 1.53 -14.87 -13.52
C GLN A 373 2.72 -13.93 -13.69
N PRO A 374 3.72 -13.95 -12.80
CA PRO A 374 4.88 -13.05 -12.89
C PRO A 374 5.68 -13.19 -14.18
N SER A 375 5.75 -14.39 -14.78
CA SER A 375 6.46 -14.62 -16.03
C SER A 375 5.85 -13.90 -17.23
N ASP A 376 4.59 -13.47 -17.17
CA ASP A 376 3.95 -12.65 -18.21
C ASP A 376 4.68 -11.30 -18.39
N VAL A 377 5.37 -10.84 -17.35
CA VAL A 377 6.13 -9.58 -17.34
C VAL A 377 7.64 -9.78 -17.13
N GLY A 378 8.13 -11.00 -17.34
CA GLY A 378 9.55 -11.34 -17.21
C GLY A 378 9.97 -11.83 -15.82
N GLY A 379 9.07 -11.94 -14.86
CA GLY A 379 9.35 -12.43 -13.50
C GLY A 379 10.06 -11.42 -12.62
N TRP A 380 10.66 -11.92 -11.54
CA TRP A 380 11.44 -11.09 -10.61
C TRP A 380 12.73 -10.61 -11.27
N PRO A 381 13.04 -9.32 -11.19
CA PRO A 381 14.28 -8.81 -11.75
C PRO A 381 15.49 -9.29 -10.94
N GLU A 382 16.64 -9.37 -11.58
CA GLU A 382 17.90 -9.45 -10.84
C GLU A 382 18.17 -8.12 -10.14
N TYR A 383 18.39 -8.18 -8.83
CA TYR A 383 18.76 -7.01 -8.04
C TYR A 383 20.27 -6.78 -8.12
N LYS A 384 20.65 -5.54 -8.39
CA LYS A 384 22.07 -5.15 -8.44
C LYS A 384 22.53 -4.84 -7.04
N SER A 385 23.45 -5.66 -6.55
CA SER A 385 24.07 -5.45 -5.27
C SER A 385 25.11 -4.32 -5.32
N GLU A 386 25.13 -3.52 -4.27
CA GLU A 386 26.19 -2.53 -4.02
C GLU A 386 26.99 -2.97 -2.79
N VAL A 387 28.19 -2.40 -2.64
CA VAL A 387 29.03 -2.70 -1.48
C VAL A 387 28.31 -2.22 -0.22
N THR A 388 28.20 -3.11 0.74
CA THR A 388 27.69 -2.75 2.08
C THR A 388 28.66 -1.77 2.74
N LEU A 389 28.12 -0.68 3.27
CA LEU A 389 28.89 0.28 4.03
C LEU A 389 29.37 -0.35 5.35
N VAL A 390 30.58 0.03 5.78
CA VAL A 390 31.13 -0.43 7.07
C VAL A 390 30.35 0.23 8.20
N ASP A 391 29.94 -0.57 9.14
CA ASP A 391 29.27 -0.22 10.40
C ASP A 391 29.99 -0.99 11.49
N THR A 392 30.96 -0.33 12.13
CA THR A 392 31.96 -1.00 12.99
C THR A 392 31.39 -1.44 14.31
N ASP A 393 30.48 -0.67 14.88
CA ASP A 393 29.87 -0.94 16.20
C ASP A 393 28.51 -1.62 16.12
N GLY A 394 27.93 -1.72 14.90
CA GLY A 394 26.70 -2.46 14.65
C GLY A 394 25.44 -1.75 15.13
N ASP A 395 25.42 -0.42 15.18
CA ASP A 395 24.26 0.37 15.62
C ASP A 395 23.28 0.70 14.46
N GLY A 396 23.64 0.32 13.22
CA GLY A 396 22.83 0.50 12.02
C GLY A 396 23.15 1.78 11.25
N MET A 397 24.15 2.55 11.67
CA MET A 397 24.67 3.72 10.96
C MET A 397 26.05 3.41 10.38
N PRO A 398 26.37 3.79 9.12
CA PRO A 398 27.69 3.59 8.57
C PRO A 398 28.74 4.54 9.19
N ASP A 399 29.94 4.02 9.45
CA ASP A 399 31.08 4.77 9.98
C ASP A 399 31.34 6.13 9.29
N GLU A 400 31.24 6.16 7.97
CA GLU A 400 31.44 7.39 7.19
C GLU A 400 30.38 8.44 7.46
N TRP A 401 29.13 7.99 7.63
CA TRP A 401 28.02 8.89 7.93
C TRP A 401 28.15 9.44 9.36
N GLU A 402 28.54 8.60 10.31
CA GLU A 402 28.75 8.99 11.69
C GLU A 402 29.88 10.04 11.82
N LYS A 403 31.06 9.75 11.25
CA LYS A 403 32.19 10.70 11.20
C LYS A 403 31.76 12.06 10.61
N LYS A 404 30.97 12.04 9.53
CA LYS A 404 30.46 13.26 8.87
C LYS A 404 29.53 14.06 9.78
N ASN A 405 28.83 13.38 10.69
CA ASN A 405 27.85 13.98 11.61
C ASN A 405 28.40 14.17 13.03
N ASN A 406 29.73 14.00 13.25
CA ASN A 406 30.42 14.10 14.53
C ASN A 406 29.90 13.09 15.58
N LEU A 407 29.59 11.87 15.13
CA LEU A 407 29.29 10.71 15.98
C LEU A 407 30.53 9.81 16.04
N ASP A 408 30.53 8.84 16.97
CA ASP A 408 31.64 7.93 17.19
C ASP A 408 31.37 6.53 16.62
N PRO A 409 32.00 6.10 15.52
CA PRO A 409 31.79 4.78 14.90
C PRO A 409 32.15 3.57 15.78
N ASN A 410 32.52 3.78 17.01
CA ASN A 410 32.84 2.73 17.98
C ASN A 410 31.94 2.81 19.24
N ASP A 411 30.95 3.70 19.27
CA ASP A 411 29.98 3.83 20.38
C ASP A 411 28.58 3.39 19.95
N PRO A 412 28.22 2.09 20.07
CA PRO A 412 26.93 1.58 19.61
C PRO A 412 25.74 2.20 20.39
N ALA A 413 26.00 2.99 21.44
CA ALA A 413 24.95 3.65 22.18
C ALA A 413 24.56 5.00 21.58
N ASP A 414 25.32 5.58 20.67
CA ASP A 414 25.02 6.90 20.15
C ASP A 414 23.89 6.87 19.12
N GLY A 415 23.63 5.75 18.43
CA GLY A 415 22.48 5.55 17.55
C GLY A 415 21.13 5.81 18.22
N THR A 416 21.03 5.59 19.54
CA THR A 416 19.81 5.82 20.33
C THR A 416 19.75 7.20 20.95
N LYS A 417 20.81 8.02 20.86
CA LYS A 417 20.84 9.39 21.39
C LYS A 417 20.09 10.37 20.49
N TYR A 418 19.77 11.52 21.02
CA TYR A 418 19.05 12.62 20.35
C TYR A 418 20.00 13.82 20.09
N SER A 419 21.26 13.57 19.72
CA SER A 419 22.28 14.63 19.57
C SER A 419 22.13 15.41 18.26
N LEU A 420 21.55 14.80 17.22
CA LEU A 420 21.34 15.42 15.90
C LEU A 420 19.94 16.04 15.76
N SER A 421 18.98 15.60 16.57
CA SER A 421 17.59 16.09 16.53
C SER A 421 16.98 16.00 17.93
N PRO A 422 16.13 16.96 18.35
CA PRO A 422 15.39 16.82 19.59
C PRO A 422 14.20 15.85 19.49
N GLU A 423 13.78 15.48 18.27
CA GLU A 423 12.56 14.68 18.00
C GLU A 423 12.88 13.24 17.58
N TYR A 424 14.06 13.01 16.99
CA TYR A 424 14.47 11.74 16.40
C TYR A 424 15.80 11.27 16.97
N THR A 425 15.93 9.97 17.19
CA THR A 425 17.22 9.35 17.49
C THR A 425 18.20 9.55 16.33
N ASN A 426 19.52 9.44 16.58
CA ASN A 426 20.52 9.60 15.51
C ASN A 426 20.30 8.57 14.40
N LEU A 427 19.95 7.32 14.73
CA LEU A 427 19.59 6.30 13.75
C LEU A 427 18.36 6.71 12.92
N GLU A 428 17.31 7.28 13.53
CA GLU A 428 16.16 7.78 12.78
C GLU A 428 16.54 8.96 11.87
N VAL A 429 17.42 9.85 12.33
CA VAL A 429 17.97 10.93 11.48
C VAL A 429 18.71 10.35 10.28
N TYR A 430 19.56 9.33 10.48
CA TYR A 430 20.24 8.63 9.39
C TYR A 430 19.23 8.05 8.40
N MET A 431 18.31 7.22 8.86
CA MET A 431 17.29 6.58 8.01
C MET A 431 16.45 7.58 7.22
N ASN A 432 16.11 8.73 7.82
CA ASN A 432 15.37 9.78 7.15
C ASN A 432 16.23 10.53 6.13
N ASN A 433 17.50 10.79 6.42
CA ASN A 433 18.42 11.47 5.50
C ASN A 433 18.61 10.70 4.18
N LEU A 434 18.58 9.38 4.21
CA LEU A 434 18.64 8.55 2.99
C LEU A 434 17.52 8.90 2.00
N VAL A 435 16.34 9.29 2.48
CA VAL A 435 15.10 9.41 1.69
C VAL A 435 14.46 10.79 1.71
N ASN A 436 15.06 11.78 2.37
CA ASN A 436 14.49 13.14 2.46
C ASN A 436 14.17 13.78 1.10
N HIS A 437 14.95 13.45 0.06
CA HIS A 437 14.75 13.96 -1.29
C HIS A 437 13.49 13.37 -1.99
N LEU A 438 12.90 12.29 -1.44
CA LEU A 438 11.69 11.65 -1.96
C LEU A 438 10.40 12.26 -1.40
N PHE A 439 10.49 13.19 -0.49
CA PHE A 439 9.31 13.85 0.04
C PHE A 439 9.08 15.19 -0.65
N PRO A 440 7.85 15.46 -1.12
CA PRO A 440 7.54 16.74 -1.71
C PRO A 440 7.84 17.86 -0.71
N THR A 441 8.76 18.74 -1.05
CA THR A 441 9.03 19.92 -0.21
C THR A 441 7.76 20.74 -0.08
N LYS A 442 7.37 21.09 1.16
CA LYS A 442 6.34 22.08 1.40
C LYS A 442 6.83 23.39 0.78
N LYS A 443 6.26 23.77 -0.37
CA LYS A 443 6.41 25.10 -0.95
C LYS A 443 5.31 26.00 -0.44
#